data_99e2da19fac94d9fc5de556a64fb05b3
#
_entry.id   99e2da19fac94d9fc5de556a64fb05b3
#
_cell.length_a   1.000
_cell.length_b   1.000
_cell.length_c   1.000
_cell.angle_alpha   90.00
_cell.angle_beta   90.00
_cell.angle_gamma   90.00
#
_symmetry.space_group_name_H-M   'P 1'
#
loop_
_entity.id
_entity.type
_entity.pdbx_description
1 polymer ?
#
loop_
_entity_poly.entity_id
_entity_poly.type
_entity_poly.pdbx_seq_one_letter_code
_entity_poly.pdbx_strand_id
1 'polypeptide(L)'
;MKTNLSSQITLMRIPTRYYRPENAFEHSVLTRLEKVPTSIYESMDDGSFAVAKEIATQIRKKQETGKTFVMALPGGRTPLGVFKELIRMHEEEQLSFRNVVVFVEYEFYPLDSASGIYSRLKEEFFDHVDIDPANIYSPDGSMSKDAILDFCQQYEQNIQAVGGIDYMLLGIG
;
A
#
# COMPACT_ATOMS: atom_id res chain seq x y z
N MET A 1 -7.17 45.00 17.20
CA MET A 1 -7.90 43.94 16.46
C MET A 1 -6.86 43.02 15.81
N LYS A 2 -6.70 41.78 16.26
CA LYS A 2 -5.87 40.81 15.56
C LYS A 2 -6.69 40.26 14.40
N THR A 3 -6.39 40.66 13.19
CA THR A 3 -6.98 40.11 11.98
C THR A 3 -6.50 38.66 11.83
N ASN A 4 -7.41 37.72 11.94
CA ASN A 4 -7.15 36.31 11.72
C ASN A 4 -6.95 36.09 10.21
N LEU A 5 -5.71 36.02 9.75
CA LEU A 5 -5.35 35.84 8.34
C LEU A 5 -5.91 34.52 7.74
N SER A 6 -6.20 33.52 8.57
CA SER A 6 -6.77 32.26 8.09
C SER A 6 -8.22 32.39 7.59
N SER A 7 -8.97 33.41 8.01
CA SER A 7 -10.33 33.66 7.51
C SER A 7 -10.38 34.36 6.15
N GLN A 8 -9.24 34.83 5.64
CA GLN A 8 -9.13 35.51 4.34
C GLN A 8 -8.59 34.64 3.23
N ILE A 9 -8.14 33.42 3.56
CA ILE A 9 -7.70 32.45 2.55
C ILE A 9 -8.96 31.78 2.00
N THR A 10 -9.55 32.37 0.98
CA THR A 10 -10.46 31.64 0.10
C THR A 10 -9.58 30.63 -0.63
N LEU A 11 -9.76 29.35 -0.33
CA LEU A 11 -9.18 28.27 -1.13
C LEU A 11 -9.75 28.41 -2.54
N MET A 12 -9.12 29.23 -3.37
CA MET A 12 -9.35 29.16 -4.80
C MET A 12 -9.03 27.74 -5.21
N ARG A 13 -9.97 27.08 -5.87
CA ARG A 13 -9.76 25.76 -6.46
C ARG A 13 -8.48 25.85 -7.28
N ILE A 14 -7.41 25.22 -6.81
CA ILE A 14 -6.16 25.23 -7.55
C ILE A 14 -6.45 24.52 -8.87
N PRO A 15 -6.19 25.17 -10.02
CA PRO A 15 -6.52 24.58 -11.30
C PRO A 15 -5.83 23.22 -11.46
N THR A 16 -6.55 22.20 -11.85
CA THR A 16 -6.07 20.81 -12.03
C THR A 16 -4.80 20.72 -12.87
N ARG A 17 -4.61 21.65 -13.81
CA ARG A 17 -3.41 21.77 -14.64
C ARG A 17 -2.09 21.91 -13.87
N TYR A 18 -2.12 22.45 -12.65
CA TYR A 18 -0.92 22.58 -11.82
C TYR A 18 -0.49 21.26 -11.19
N TYR A 19 -1.37 20.26 -11.19
CA TYR A 19 -1.10 18.95 -10.63
C TYR A 19 -0.90 17.86 -11.69
N ARG A 20 -1.23 18.17 -12.95
CA ARG A 20 -1.07 17.25 -14.09
C ARG A 20 -0.23 17.93 -15.16
N PRO A 21 1.11 17.83 -15.05
CA PRO A 21 1.98 18.37 -16.07
C PRO A 21 1.73 17.67 -17.42
N GLU A 22 1.61 18.45 -18.48
CA GLU A 22 1.35 17.95 -19.83
C GLU A 22 2.59 17.37 -20.52
N ASN A 23 3.78 17.74 -20.00
CA ASN A 23 5.06 17.31 -20.56
C ASN A 23 6.16 17.23 -19.49
N ALA A 24 7.28 16.61 -19.86
CA ALA A 24 8.41 16.40 -18.96
C ALA A 24 9.03 17.71 -18.43
N PHE A 25 9.00 18.79 -19.20
CA PHE A 25 9.51 20.08 -18.77
C PHE A 25 8.63 20.68 -17.68
N GLU A 26 7.31 20.72 -17.87
CA GLU A 26 6.37 21.17 -16.85
C GLU A 26 6.47 20.34 -15.57
N HIS A 27 6.57 19.01 -15.72
CA HIS A 27 6.81 18.12 -14.59
C HIS A 27 8.07 18.54 -13.82
N SER A 28 9.19 18.75 -14.50
CA SER A 28 10.44 19.13 -13.85
C SER A 28 10.38 20.49 -13.15
N VAL A 29 9.59 21.42 -13.67
CA VAL A 29 9.40 22.75 -13.05
C VAL A 29 8.51 22.67 -11.83
N LEU A 30 7.38 21.96 -11.91
CA LEU A 30 6.40 21.84 -10.83
C LEU A 30 6.94 21.01 -9.66
N THR A 31 7.73 19.99 -9.94
CA THR A 31 8.26 19.07 -8.91
C THR A 31 9.64 19.46 -8.38
N ARG A 32 10.23 20.56 -8.89
CA ARG A 32 11.61 20.97 -8.56
C ARG A 32 11.89 21.12 -7.05
N LEU A 33 10.88 21.48 -6.27
CA LEU A 33 11.00 21.69 -4.84
C LEU A 33 10.40 20.55 -4.02
N GLU A 34 9.84 19.54 -4.67
CA GLU A 34 9.31 18.37 -4.00
C GLU A 34 10.47 17.50 -3.48
N LYS A 35 10.41 17.14 -2.21
CA LYS A 35 11.34 16.18 -1.61
C LYS A 35 10.88 14.74 -1.81
N VAL A 36 9.58 14.56 -2.00
CA VAL A 36 8.92 13.27 -2.27
C VAL A 36 8.01 13.50 -3.48
N PRO A 37 8.11 12.70 -4.55
CA PRO A 37 7.20 12.80 -5.68
C PRO A 37 5.75 12.67 -5.22
N THR A 38 4.90 13.59 -5.66
CA THR A 38 3.50 13.64 -5.24
C THR A 38 2.59 13.57 -6.47
N SER A 39 1.61 12.65 -6.43
CA SER A 39 0.54 12.57 -7.43
C SER A 39 -0.80 12.94 -6.79
N ILE A 40 -1.54 13.83 -7.43
CA ILE A 40 -2.84 14.29 -6.95
C ILE A 40 -3.91 13.82 -7.92
N TYR A 41 -4.95 13.20 -7.38
CA TYR A 41 -6.08 12.65 -8.14
C TYR A 41 -7.36 13.43 -7.83
N GLU A 42 -8.32 13.39 -8.74
CA GLU A 42 -9.60 14.08 -8.58
C GLU A 42 -10.51 13.41 -7.56
N SER A 43 -10.36 12.08 -7.43
CA SER A 43 -11.11 11.28 -6.47
C SER A 43 -10.21 10.24 -5.78
N MET A 44 -10.71 9.71 -4.68
CA MET A 44 -10.07 8.58 -4.00
C MET A 44 -10.07 7.33 -4.88
N ASP A 45 -11.10 7.15 -5.68
CA ASP A 45 -11.22 6.00 -6.59
C ASP A 45 -10.19 6.07 -7.72
N ASP A 46 -9.96 7.25 -8.30
CA ASP A 46 -8.90 7.45 -9.31
C ASP A 46 -7.51 7.15 -8.74
N GLY A 47 -7.24 7.60 -7.51
CA GLY A 47 -5.99 7.30 -6.82
C GLY A 47 -5.83 5.82 -6.51
N SER A 48 -6.89 5.17 -6.02
CA SER A 48 -6.91 3.74 -5.72
C SER A 48 -6.67 2.90 -6.98
N PHE A 49 -7.34 3.24 -8.07
CA PHE A 49 -7.14 2.59 -9.37
C PHE A 49 -5.70 2.74 -9.88
N ALA A 50 -5.13 3.94 -9.79
CA ALA A 50 -3.77 4.18 -10.25
C ALA A 50 -2.74 3.36 -9.46
N VAL A 51 -2.87 3.29 -8.13
CA VAL A 51 -2.02 2.48 -7.26
C VAL A 51 -2.19 0.99 -7.53
N ALA A 52 -3.44 0.51 -7.63
CA ALA A 52 -3.73 -0.90 -7.94
C ALA A 52 -3.15 -1.32 -9.29
N LYS A 53 -3.27 -0.46 -10.30
CA LYS A 53 -2.70 -0.69 -11.65
C LYS A 53 -1.18 -0.78 -11.61
N GLU A 54 -0.52 0.05 -10.81
CA GLU A 54 0.92 0.01 -10.64
C GLU A 54 1.35 -1.31 -10.00
N ILE A 55 0.71 -1.71 -8.89
CA ILE A 55 0.96 -2.99 -8.22
C ILE A 55 0.75 -4.16 -9.19
N ALA A 56 -0.40 -4.21 -9.88
CA ALA A 56 -0.71 -5.27 -10.84
C ALA A 56 0.33 -5.37 -11.97
N THR A 57 0.81 -4.22 -12.45
CA THR A 57 1.85 -4.17 -13.48
C THR A 57 3.16 -4.80 -12.97
N GLN A 58 3.54 -4.52 -11.74
CA GLN A 58 4.75 -5.07 -11.14
C GLN A 58 4.61 -6.58 -10.85
N ILE A 59 3.43 -7.03 -10.37
CA ILE A 59 3.14 -8.46 -10.19
C ILE A 59 3.32 -9.20 -11.52
N ARG A 60 2.66 -8.74 -12.60
CA ARG A 60 2.74 -9.36 -13.94
C ARG A 60 4.19 -9.40 -14.45
N LYS A 61 4.94 -8.31 -14.32
CA LYS A 61 6.35 -8.25 -14.71
C LYS A 61 7.23 -9.27 -13.97
N LYS A 62 6.97 -9.49 -12.68
CA LYS A 62 7.67 -10.52 -11.90
C LYS A 62 7.26 -11.92 -12.33
N GLN A 63 5.97 -12.15 -12.63
CA GLN A 63 5.46 -13.43 -13.15
C GLN A 63 6.13 -13.81 -14.46
N GLU A 64 6.26 -12.89 -15.41
CA GLU A 64 6.93 -13.13 -16.70
C GLU A 64 8.36 -13.62 -16.54
N THR A 65 9.04 -13.25 -15.46
CA THR A 65 10.42 -13.63 -15.16
C THR A 65 10.54 -14.76 -14.15
N GLY A 66 9.42 -15.35 -13.72
CA GLY A 66 9.39 -16.42 -12.69
C GLY A 66 9.83 -15.97 -11.31
N LYS A 67 9.74 -14.66 -11.02
CA LYS A 67 10.16 -14.08 -9.74
C LYS A 67 8.99 -13.82 -8.82
N THR A 68 9.26 -13.82 -7.54
CA THR A 68 8.32 -13.40 -6.49
C THR A 68 8.19 -11.88 -6.47
N PHE A 69 6.97 -11.39 -6.28
CA PHE A 69 6.69 -10.00 -5.95
C PHE A 69 6.41 -9.88 -4.46
N VAL A 70 7.14 -9.03 -3.78
CA VAL A 70 7.07 -8.87 -2.32
C VAL A 70 6.48 -7.52 -1.98
N MET A 71 5.37 -7.50 -1.24
CA MET A 71 4.71 -6.26 -0.83
C MET A 71 4.49 -6.20 0.67
N ALA A 72 4.53 -4.98 1.22
CA ALA A 72 4.11 -4.71 2.59
C ALA A 72 2.78 -3.95 2.59
N LEU A 73 1.88 -4.36 3.48
CA LEU A 73 0.52 -3.83 3.58
C LEU A 73 0.22 -3.27 4.97
N PRO A 74 -0.35 -2.05 5.04
CA PRO A 74 -0.82 -1.46 6.27
C PRO A 74 -2.23 -1.93 6.62
N GLY A 75 -2.59 -1.73 7.87
CA GLY A 75 -3.99 -1.72 8.27
C GLY A 75 -4.71 -0.43 7.84
N GLY A 76 -5.97 -0.30 8.27
CA GLY A 76 -6.74 0.92 8.10
C GLY A 76 -7.73 0.91 6.93
N ARG A 77 -8.35 2.06 6.67
CA ARG A 77 -9.41 2.20 5.66
C ARG A 77 -8.94 2.72 4.32
N THR A 78 -7.85 3.47 4.30
CA THR A 78 -7.34 4.11 3.08
C THR A 78 -6.99 3.11 1.97
N PRO A 79 -6.36 1.95 2.24
CA PRO A 79 -6.02 1.00 1.20
C PRO A 79 -7.19 0.17 0.66
N LEU A 80 -8.38 0.24 1.27
CA LEU A 80 -9.54 -0.59 0.85
C LEU A 80 -9.93 -0.37 -0.61
N GLY A 81 -9.83 0.86 -1.12
CA GLY A 81 -10.08 1.15 -2.54
C GLY A 81 -9.07 0.43 -3.46
N VAL A 82 -7.81 0.38 -3.05
CA VAL A 82 -6.75 -0.34 -3.77
C VAL A 82 -7.04 -1.86 -3.75
N PHE A 83 -7.43 -2.41 -2.60
CA PHE A 83 -7.75 -3.85 -2.50
C PHE A 83 -8.95 -4.22 -3.37
N LYS A 84 -10.01 -3.42 -3.39
CA LYS A 84 -11.17 -3.64 -4.27
C LYS A 84 -10.76 -3.69 -5.75
N GLU A 85 -9.89 -2.79 -6.19
CA GLU A 85 -9.41 -2.78 -7.56
C GLU A 85 -8.50 -3.97 -7.86
N LEU A 86 -7.66 -4.39 -6.94
CA LEU A 86 -6.82 -5.58 -7.11
C LEU A 86 -7.66 -6.86 -7.18
N ILE A 87 -8.72 -6.96 -6.35
CA ILE A 87 -9.70 -8.07 -6.41
C ILE A 87 -10.41 -8.07 -7.77
N ARG A 88 -10.92 -6.93 -8.22
CA ARG A 88 -11.54 -6.80 -9.53
C ARG A 88 -10.58 -7.26 -10.66
N MET A 89 -9.32 -6.82 -10.61
CA MET A 89 -8.30 -7.25 -11.58
C MET A 89 -8.00 -8.75 -11.49
N HIS A 90 -8.12 -9.36 -10.32
CA HIS A 90 -8.01 -10.82 -10.17
C HIS A 90 -9.18 -11.52 -10.83
N GLU A 91 -10.41 -11.10 -10.56
CA GLU A 91 -11.63 -11.72 -11.05
C GLU A 91 -11.86 -11.50 -12.54
N GLU A 92 -11.62 -10.29 -13.04
CA GLU A 92 -11.97 -9.87 -14.41
C GLU A 92 -10.78 -9.88 -15.36
N GLU A 93 -9.56 -9.64 -14.89
CA GLU A 93 -8.35 -9.46 -15.69
C GLU A 93 -7.31 -10.58 -15.50
N GLN A 94 -7.67 -11.64 -14.78
CA GLN A 94 -6.80 -12.79 -14.52
C GLN A 94 -5.46 -12.42 -13.83
N LEU A 95 -5.46 -11.39 -12.98
CA LEU A 95 -4.30 -11.07 -12.16
C LEU A 95 -4.14 -12.16 -11.09
N SER A 96 -3.05 -12.92 -11.12
CA SER A 96 -2.78 -13.96 -10.12
C SER A 96 -1.85 -13.45 -9.03
N PHE A 97 -2.10 -13.87 -7.78
CA PHE A 97 -1.28 -13.55 -6.61
C PHE A 97 -0.43 -14.73 -6.13
N ARG A 98 -0.35 -15.82 -6.89
CA ARG A 98 0.41 -17.02 -6.50
C ARG A 98 1.90 -16.79 -6.32
N ASN A 99 2.48 -15.79 -7.00
CA ASN A 99 3.87 -15.39 -6.84
C ASN A 99 4.03 -14.18 -5.91
N VAL A 100 3.01 -13.83 -5.12
CA VAL A 100 3.05 -12.69 -4.21
C VAL A 100 3.35 -13.17 -2.80
N VAL A 101 4.25 -12.43 -2.13
CA VAL A 101 4.52 -12.54 -0.69
C VAL A 101 4.11 -11.24 -0.03
N VAL A 102 3.41 -11.33 1.08
CA VAL A 102 2.92 -10.17 1.83
C VAL A 102 3.52 -10.12 3.23
N PHE A 103 4.00 -8.95 3.61
CA PHE A 103 4.37 -8.60 4.97
C PHE A 103 3.36 -7.61 5.53
N VAL A 104 2.69 -7.96 6.64
CA VAL A 104 1.80 -7.05 7.36
C VAL A 104 2.66 -6.13 8.24
N GLU A 105 2.49 -4.82 8.11
CA GLU A 105 3.40 -3.84 8.72
C GLU A 105 3.38 -3.85 10.25
N TYR A 106 2.22 -4.10 10.84
CA TYR A 106 2.05 -4.11 12.30
C TYR A 106 0.78 -4.85 12.71
N GLU A 107 0.76 -5.36 13.93
CA GLU A 107 -0.40 -5.99 14.56
C GLU A 107 -0.37 -5.69 16.06
N PHE A 108 -1.54 -5.43 16.65
CA PHE A 108 -1.71 -5.13 18.07
C PHE A 108 -2.52 -6.20 18.80
N TYR A 109 -3.16 -7.08 18.07
CA TYR A 109 -4.03 -8.13 18.59
C TYR A 109 -3.46 -9.51 18.30
N PRO A 110 -3.91 -10.57 19.04
CA PRO A 110 -3.65 -11.94 18.63
C PRO A 110 -4.12 -12.19 17.19
N LEU A 111 -3.41 -13.05 16.45
CA LEU A 111 -3.71 -13.32 15.03
C LEU A 111 -5.13 -13.85 14.78
N ASP A 112 -5.74 -14.53 15.78
CA ASP A 112 -7.11 -15.04 15.72
C ASP A 112 -8.17 -14.02 16.16
N SER A 113 -7.76 -12.80 16.56
CA SER A 113 -8.67 -11.74 16.96
C SER A 113 -9.39 -11.14 15.76
N ALA A 114 -10.74 -11.14 15.80
CA ALA A 114 -11.55 -10.45 14.79
C ALA A 114 -11.30 -8.93 14.71
N SER A 115 -10.66 -8.34 15.71
CA SER A 115 -10.30 -6.92 15.73
C SER A 115 -8.90 -6.66 15.17
N GLY A 116 -8.15 -7.71 14.83
CA GLY A 116 -6.78 -7.63 14.32
C GLY A 116 -6.71 -7.08 12.91
N ILE A 117 -5.54 -6.55 12.57
CA ILE A 117 -5.23 -6.07 11.22
C ILE A 117 -5.16 -7.24 10.25
N TYR A 118 -4.52 -8.34 10.67
CA TYR A 118 -4.44 -9.55 9.87
C TYR A 118 -5.84 -10.10 9.51
N SER A 119 -6.75 -10.21 10.50
CA SER A 119 -8.12 -10.70 10.27
C SER A 119 -8.88 -9.81 9.30
N ARG A 120 -8.71 -8.48 9.41
CA ARG A 120 -9.32 -7.53 8.47
C ARG A 120 -8.74 -7.62 7.07
N LEU A 121 -7.41 -7.71 6.93
CA LEU A 121 -6.77 -7.91 5.63
C LEU A 121 -7.21 -9.23 5.00
N LYS A 122 -7.42 -10.27 5.82
CA LYS A 122 -7.93 -11.54 5.36
C LYS A 122 -9.34 -11.39 4.79
N GLU A 123 -10.26 -10.80 5.55
CA GLU A 123 -11.64 -10.56 5.15
C GLU A 123 -11.77 -9.62 3.93
N GLU A 124 -10.99 -8.54 3.90
CA GLU A 124 -11.13 -7.47 2.89
C GLU A 124 -10.28 -7.72 1.63
N PHE A 125 -9.33 -8.64 1.67
CA PHE A 125 -8.43 -8.86 0.54
C PHE A 125 -8.00 -10.32 0.34
N PHE A 126 -7.36 -10.98 1.32
CA PHE A 126 -6.70 -12.25 1.07
C PHE A 126 -7.66 -13.38 0.70
N ASP A 127 -8.87 -13.39 1.27
CA ASP A 127 -9.90 -14.40 0.97
C ASP A 127 -10.51 -14.25 -0.44
N HIS A 128 -10.22 -13.15 -1.13
CA HIS A 128 -10.76 -12.84 -2.46
C HIS A 128 -9.75 -13.04 -3.60
N VAL A 129 -8.51 -13.42 -3.30
CA VAL A 129 -7.46 -13.63 -4.29
C VAL A 129 -6.74 -14.98 -4.10
N ASP A 130 -5.98 -15.41 -5.09
CA ASP A 130 -5.31 -16.71 -5.10
C ASP A 130 -3.92 -16.69 -4.43
N ILE A 131 -3.71 -15.85 -3.41
CA ILE A 131 -2.48 -15.82 -2.63
C ILE A 131 -2.36 -17.09 -1.77
N ASP A 132 -1.16 -17.67 -1.70
CA ASP A 132 -0.90 -18.77 -0.77
C ASP A 132 -0.83 -18.21 0.67
N PRO A 133 -1.65 -18.71 1.62
CA PRO A 133 -1.57 -18.28 3.02
C PRO A 133 -0.18 -18.46 3.65
N ALA A 134 0.64 -19.39 3.18
CA ALA A 134 2.02 -19.58 3.61
C ALA A 134 2.95 -18.42 3.20
N ASN A 135 2.53 -17.61 2.26
CA ASN A 135 3.25 -16.41 1.79
C ASN A 135 2.83 -15.12 2.53
N ILE A 136 2.00 -15.22 3.55
CA ILE A 136 1.54 -14.06 4.33
C ILE A 136 2.24 -14.08 5.69
N TYR A 137 3.07 -13.08 5.93
CA TYR A 137 3.78 -12.87 7.18
C TYR A 137 3.09 -11.75 7.97
N SER A 138 2.70 -12.04 9.19
CA SER A 138 2.10 -11.04 10.10
C SER A 138 2.74 -11.13 11.48
N PRO A 139 2.97 -9.99 12.14
CA PRO A 139 3.25 -9.99 13.56
C PRO A 139 2.05 -10.56 14.34
N ASP A 140 2.30 -10.98 15.57
CA ASP A 140 1.27 -11.43 16.50
C ASP A 140 1.31 -10.53 17.74
N GLY A 141 0.24 -9.79 17.98
CA GLY A 141 0.14 -8.86 19.11
C GLY A 141 0.06 -9.54 20.49
N SER A 142 -0.06 -10.87 20.55
CA SER A 142 -0.03 -11.65 21.79
C SER A 142 1.39 -11.94 22.31
N MET A 143 2.43 -11.62 21.53
CA MET A 143 3.82 -11.88 21.93
C MET A 143 4.21 -11.19 23.24
N SER A 144 4.99 -11.90 24.06
CA SER A 144 5.60 -11.30 25.25
C SER A 144 6.66 -10.28 24.86
N LYS A 145 6.91 -9.31 25.75
CA LYS A 145 7.95 -8.29 25.52
C LYS A 145 9.34 -8.89 25.27
N ASP A 146 9.64 -10.01 25.93
CA ASP A 146 10.94 -10.67 25.79
C ASP A 146 11.10 -11.36 24.43
N ALA A 147 10.00 -11.79 23.81
CA ALA A 147 10.01 -12.43 22.49
C ALA A 147 10.05 -11.42 21.32
N ILE A 148 9.71 -10.15 21.54
CA ILE A 148 9.58 -9.16 20.45
C ILE A 148 10.89 -8.96 19.69
N LEU A 149 12.04 -8.88 20.39
CA LEU A 149 13.32 -8.64 19.74
C LEU A 149 13.72 -9.81 18.82
N ASP A 150 13.55 -11.02 19.28
CA ASP A 150 13.83 -12.22 18.50
C ASP A 150 12.88 -12.32 17.30
N PHE A 151 11.61 -11.99 17.51
CA PHE A 151 10.63 -11.92 16.41
C PHE A 151 11.03 -10.88 15.37
N CYS A 152 11.39 -9.65 15.78
CA CYS A 152 11.81 -8.61 14.83
C CYS A 152 13.02 -9.04 14.02
N GLN A 153 13.99 -9.71 14.63
CA GLN A 153 15.15 -10.25 13.91
C GLN A 153 14.73 -11.32 12.90
N GLN A 154 13.84 -12.23 13.30
CA GLN A 154 13.33 -13.26 12.40
C GLN A 154 12.49 -12.67 11.25
N TYR A 155 11.69 -11.65 11.54
CA TYR A 155 10.87 -10.96 10.54
C TYR A 155 11.74 -10.29 9.49
N GLU A 156 12.81 -9.60 9.92
CA GLU A 156 13.80 -9.00 9.04
C GLU A 156 14.53 -10.05 8.18
N GLN A 157 14.91 -11.19 8.79
CA GLN A 157 15.51 -12.31 8.06
C GLN A 157 14.56 -12.87 7.00
N ASN A 158 13.27 -13.00 7.30
CA ASN A 158 12.27 -13.45 6.34
C ASN A 158 12.16 -12.47 5.15
N ILE A 159 12.17 -11.15 5.40
CA ILE A 159 12.20 -10.13 4.35
C ILE A 159 13.45 -10.28 3.47
N GLN A 160 14.62 -10.45 4.09
CA GLN A 160 15.87 -10.64 3.36
C GLN A 160 15.89 -11.94 2.54
N ALA A 161 15.34 -13.02 3.09
CA ALA A 161 15.30 -14.32 2.44
C ALA A 161 14.47 -14.33 1.15
N VAL A 162 13.43 -13.47 1.05
CA VAL A 162 12.63 -13.32 -0.16
C VAL A 162 13.17 -12.24 -1.12
N GLY A 163 14.30 -11.60 -0.77
CA GLY A 163 14.98 -10.61 -1.61
C GLY A 163 14.60 -9.16 -1.34
N GLY A 164 13.95 -8.88 -0.21
CA GLY A 164 13.49 -7.55 0.18
C GLY A 164 12.08 -7.24 -0.30
N ILE A 165 11.56 -6.06 0.08
CA ILE A 165 10.23 -5.60 -0.29
C ILE A 165 10.31 -4.81 -1.59
N ASP A 166 9.52 -5.21 -2.59
CA ASP A 166 9.43 -4.52 -3.89
C ASP A 166 8.48 -3.32 -3.84
N TYR A 167 7.40 -3.41 -3.05
CA TYR A 167 6.37 -2.37 -2.95
C TYR A 167 5.81 -2.28 -1.52
N MET A 168 5.68 -1.08 -1.02
CA MET A 168 5.14 -0.84 0.33
C MET A 168 4.05 0.23 0.27
N LEU A 169 2.85 -0.11 0.74
CA LEU A 169 1.79 0.86 1.01
C LEU A 169 1.97 1.39 2.42
N LEU A 170 2.18 2.69 2.57
CA LEU A 170 2.38 3.32 3.87
C LEU A 170 1.23 4.27 4.19
N GLY A 171 0.70 4.15 5.40
CA GLY A 171 -0.17 5.17 5.97
C GLY A 171 0.64 6.37 6.46
N ILE A 172 0.05 7.54 6.37
CA ILE A 172 0.67 8.78 6.87
C ILE A 172 0.02 9.31 8.15
N GLY A 173 -0.85 8.50 8.78
CA GLY A 173 -1.58 8.84 10.01
C GLY A 173 -2.97 9.38 9.77
#